data_fb3dd7d4f4730a3eeedc97193b08d028
#
_entry.id   fb3dd7d4f4730a3eeedc97193b08d028
#
_cell.length_a   1.000
_cell.length_b   1.000
_cell.length_c   1.000
_cell.angle_alpha   90.00
_cell.angle_beta   90.00
_cell.angle_gamma   90.00
#
_symmetry.space_group_name_H-M   'P 1'
#
loop_
_entity.id
_entity.type
_entity.pdbx_description
1 polymer ?
#
loop_
_entity_poly.entity_id
_entity_poly.type
_entity_poly.pdbx_seq_one_letter_code
_entity_poly.pdbx_strand_id
1 'polypeptide(L)'
;HGVLVMELVPDAEGVSAARLGEVELEPDQARAYHAALVREVVRMLCCGLIHGDLSPYNVLVGPDGPVVIDFPQVVSAAGNNAARSMLLRDVNNLTAYLGRFAPELLDTWYGEEMWALFEAGDLLPDSPLTGTFVHDQSTIDLDSVRHAINDAREEALIRQQGREAAEENDD
;
A
#
# COMPACT_ATOMS: atom_id res chain seq x y z
N HIS A 1 -28.85 5.68 11.67
CA HIS A 1 -27.47 6.18 11.67
C HIS A 1 -26.62 5.24 12.50
N GLY A 2 -25.63 4.57 11.90
CA GLY A 2 -24.68 3.71 12.63
C GLY A 2 -23.56 4.58 13.23
N VAL A 3 -23.12 4.22 14.44
CA VAL A 3 -21.95 4.81 15.08
C VAL A 3 -20.89 3.70 15.18
N LEU A 4 -19.70 3.95 14.66
CA LEU A 4 -18.54 3.07 14.85
C LEU A 4 -17.72 3.61 16.02
N VAL A 5 -17.47 2.75 17.01
CA VAL A 5 -16.58 3.05 18.13
C VAL A 5 -15.29 2.26 17.92
N MET A 6 -14.17 2.95 17.91
CA MET A 6 -12.83 2.37 17.72
C MET A 6 -11.93 2.76 18.87
N GLU A 7 -10.88 1.97 19.12
CA GLU A 7 -9.79 2.38 19.99
C GLU A 7 -9.09 3.61 19.41
N LEU A 8 -8.77 4.57 20.28
CA LEU A 8 -7.97 5.73 19.89
C LEU A 8 -6.51 5.29 19.75
N VAL A 9 -5.90 5.55 18.61
CA VAL A 9 -4.44 5.50 18.45
C VAL A 9 -3.92 6.88 18.84
N PRO A 10 -3.22 7.00 19.99
CA PRO A 10 -2.66 8.28 20.43
C PRO A 10 -1.34 8.59 19.71
N ASP A 11 -0.95 9.86 19.72
CA ASP A 11 0.42 10.29 19.47
C ASP A 11 1.24 10.29 20.78
N ALA A 12 2.46 10.84 20.75
CA ALA A 12 3.33 10.92 21.92
C ALA A 12 2.78 11.81 23.03
N GLU A 13 1.87 12.72 22.73
CA GLU A 13 1.20 13.64 23.66
C GLU A 13 -0.14 13.09 24.16
N GLY A 14 -0.56 11.91 23.69
CA GLY A 14 -1.83 11.27 24.07
C GLY A 14 -3.05 11.84 23.33
N VAL A 15 -2.85 12.61 22.26
CA VAL A 15 -3.89 13.12 21.38
C VAL A 15 -4.06 12.14 20.22
N SER A 16 -5.09 12.31 19.39
CA SER A 16 -5.28 11.48 18.19
C SER A 16 -4.08 11.56 17.26
N ALA A 17 -3.48 10.42 16.94
CA ALA A 17 -2.35 10.35 16.03
C ALA A 17 -2.69 10.88 14.63
N ALA A 18 -1.75 11.61 14.03
CA ALA A 18 -1.87 12.11 12.66
C ALA A 18 -1.78 10.95 11.65
N ARG A 19 -2.33 11.14 10.46
CA ARG A 19 -2.14 10.21 9.35
C ARG A 19 -0.73 10.36 8.77
N LEU A 20 -0.18 9.25 8.29
CA LEU A 20 1.14 9.26 7.65
C LEU A 20 1.19 10.26 6.49
N GLY A 21 0.09 10.42 5.75
CA GLY A 21 -0.02 11.37 4.64
C GLY A 21 0.00 12.85 5.05
N GLU A 22 -0.10 13.16 6.34
CA GLU A 22 -0.18 14.52 6.90
C GLU A 22 1.10 14.96 7.62
N VAL A 23 2.12 14.07 7.70
CA VAL A 23 3.36 14.34 8.41
C VAL A 23 4.55 14.47 7.47
N GLU A 24 5.48 15.34 7.82
CA GLU A 24 6.80 15.39 7.22
C GLU A 24 7.74 14.46 7.99
N LEU A 25 8.58 13.71 7.29
CA LEU A 25 9.46 12.70 7.87
C LEU A 25 10.92 13.02 7.55
N GLU A 26 11.79 12.71 8.52
CA GLU A 26 13.22 12.61 8.23
C GLU A 26 13.53 11.32 7.46
N PRO A 27 14.57 11.28 6.62
CA PRO A 27 14.90 10.10 5.81
C PRO A 27 15.03 8.79 6.62
N ASP A 28 15.66 8.84 7.79
CA ASP A 28 15.83 7.67 8.66
C ASP A 28 14.48 7.18 9.22
N GLN A 29 13.58 8.10 9.53
CA GLN A 29 12.23 7.78 10.00
C GLN A 29 11.40 7.16 8.86
N ALA A 30 11.51 7.69 7.64
CA ALA A 30 10.85 7.12 6.48
C ALA A 30 11.31 5.67 6.20
N ARG A 31 12.61 5.38 6.32
CA ARG A 31 13.16 4.01 6.21
C ARG A 31 12.60 3.09 7.29
N ALA A 32 12.61 3.57 8.54
CA ALA A 32 12.10 2.80 9.67
C ALA A 32 10.60 2.48 9.52
N TYR A 33 9.81 3.46 9.08
CA TYR A 33 8.38 3.28 8.85
C TYR A 33 8.10 2.35 7.67
N HIS A 34 8.86 2.48 6.58
CA HIS A 34 8.75 1.58 5.45
C HIS A 34 9.01 0.13 5.88
N ALA A 35 10.10 -0.12 6.60
CA ALA A 35 10.44 -1.45 7.09
C ALA A 35 9.38 -2.02 8.04
N ALA A 36 8.80 -1.19 8.91
CA ALA A 36 7.72 -1.60 9.80
C ALA A 36 6.45 -1.97 9.02
N LEU A 37 6.04 -1.13 8.05
CA LEU A 37 4.84 -1.36 7.25
C LEU A 37 4.98 -2.58 6.34
N VAL A 38 6.13 -2.77 5.70
CA VAL A 38 6.41 -4.00 4.92
C VAL A 38 6.25 -5.24 5.79
N ARG A 39 6.74 -5.21 7.04
CA ARG A 39 6.57 -6.32 7.98
C ARG A 39 5.12 -6.58 8.35
N GLU A 40 4.32 -5.53 8.55
CA GLU A 40 2.89 -5.71 8.81
C GLU A 40 2.16 -6.29 7.60
N VAL A 41 2.49 -5.87 6.38
CA VAL A 41 1.94 -6.47 5.16
C VAL A 41 2.31 -7.95 5.04
N VAL A 42 3.57 -8.33 5.34
CA VAL A 42 3.99 -9.75 5.40
C VAL A 42 3.14 -10.55 6.39
N ARG A 43 2.92 -10.01 7.60
CA ARG A 43 2.09 -10.67 8.63
C ARG A 43 0.65 -10.85 8.18
N MET A 44 0.06 -9.83 7.54
CA MET A 44 -1.28 -9.92 6.95
C MET A 44 -1.32 -11.01 5.87
N LEU A 45 -0.34 -11.03 4.97
CA LEU A 45 -0.28 -12.00 3.89
C LEU A 45 -0.08 -13.44 4.43
N CYS A 46 0.71 -13.63 5.49
CA CYS A 46 0.82 -14.92 6.19
C CYS A 46 -0.51 -15.38 6.81
N CYS A 47 -1.39 -14.45 7.17
CA CYS A 47 -2.77 -14.77 7.59
C CYS A 47 -3.72 -14.97 6.39
N GLY A 48 -3.22 -14.91 5.16
CA GLY A 48 -4.01 -15.00 3.94
C GLY A 48 -4.84 -13.76 3.63
N LEU A 49 -4.45 -12.59 4.16
CA LEU A 49 -5.17 -11.33 4.07
C LEU A 49 -4.37 -10.28 3.29
N ILE A 50 -5.05 -9.48 2.48
CA ILE A 50 -4.53 -8.32 1.78
C ILE A 50 -5.43 -7.13 2.15
N HIS A 51 -4.84 -5.99 2.47
CA HIS A 51 -5.59 -4.80 2.88
C HIS A 51 -6.53 -4.30 1.78
N GLY A 52 -6.02 -4.21 0.55
CA GLY A 52 -6.79 -3.88 -0.64
C GLY A 52 -6.99 -2.38 -0.88
N ASP A 53 -6.61 -1.54 0.07
CA ASP A 53 -6.66 -0.06 -0.03
C ASP A 53 -5.60 0.59 0.88
N LEU A 54 -4.43 -0.05 1.00
CA LEU A 54 -3.37 0.48 1.84
C LEU A 54 -2.72 1.70 1.18
N SER A 55 -2.75 2.81 1.94
CA SER A 55 -2.24 4.10 1.50
C SER A 55 -1.75 4.91 2.72
N PRO A 56 -1.01 6.02 2.53
CA PRO A 56 -0.59 6.88 3.63
C PRO A 56 -1.74 7.45 4.47
N TYR A 57 -2.97 7.45 3.94
CA TYR A 57 -4.17 7.91 4.65
C TYR A 57 -4.76 6.84 5.58
N ASN A 58 -4.41 5.57 5.34
CA ASN A 58 -4.85 4.42 6.14
C ASN A 58 -3.74 3.93 7.09
N VAL A 59 -2.79 4.82 7.40
CA VAL A 59 -1.72 4.61 8.39
C VAL A 59 -1.68 5.79 9.34
N LEU A 60 -1.72 5.53 10.65
CA LEU A 60 -1.53 6.53 11.70
C LEU A 60 -0.11 6.48 12.23
N VAL A 61 0.41 7.62 12.67
CA VAL A 61 1.74 7.75 13.28
C VAL A 61 1.61 7.71 14.80
N GLY A 62 1.63 6.48 15.35
CA GLY A 62 1.59 6.28 16.79
C GLY A 62 2.96 6.46 17.45
N PRO A 63 3.02 6.45 18.80
CA PRO A 63 4.25 6.67 19.58
C PRO A 63 5.30 5.57 19.34
N ASP A 64 4.86 4.35 19.06
CA ASP A 64 5.73 3.19 18.81
C ASP A 64 5.96 2.92 17.32
N GLY A 65 5.43 3.74 16.44
CA GLY A 65 5.57 3.63 14.99
C GLY A 65 4.25 3.67 14.22
N PRO A 66 4.28 3.33 12.92
CA PRO A 66 3.11 3.38 12.07
C PRO A 66 2.10 2.27 12.41
N VAL A 67 0.81 2.63 12.44
CA VAL A 67 -0.32 1.74 12.74
C VAL A 67 -1.26 1.71 11.54
N VAL A 68 -1.46 0.54 10.95
CA VAL A 68 -2.41 0.34 9.84
C VAL A 68 -3.84 0.34 10.39
N ILE A 69 -4.72 1.08 9.72
CA ILE A 69 -6.14 1.21 10.06
C ILE A 69 -7.01 0.96 8.82
N ASP A 70 -8.33 0.90 9.03
CA ASP A 70 -9.35 0.87 7.97
C ASP A 70 -9.37 -0.43 7.14
N PHE A 71 -9.69 -1.54 7.81
CA PHE A 71 -9.74 -2.90 7.25
C PHE A 71 -11.03 -3.33 6.50
N PRO A 72 -12.07 -2.51 6.25
CA PRO A 72 -13.30 -3.00 5.62
C PRO A 72 -13.11 -3.58 4.20
N GLN A 73 -12.02 -3.25 3.53
CA GLN A 73 -11.73 -3.70 2.16
C GLN A 73 -10.79 -4.91 2.10
N VAL A 74 -10.43 -5.48 3.24
CA VAL A 74 -9.57 -6.66 3.32
C VAL A 74 -10.15 -7.82 2.51
N VAL A 75 -9.31 -8.41 1.68
CA VAL A 75 -9.65 -9.55 0.84
C VAL A 75 -8.80 -10.77 1.17
N SER A 76 -9.33 -11.96 0.84
CA SER A 76 -8.56 -13.20 0.94
C SER A 76 -7.54 -13.30 -0.19
N ALA A 77 -6.29 -13.58 0.14
CA ALA A 77 -5.22 -13.79 -0.82
C ALA A 77 -5.46 -15.05 -1.69
N ALA A 78 -6.05 -16.10 -1.13
CA ALA A 78 -6.28 -17.37 -1.82
C ALA A 78 -7.55 -17.40 -2.69
N GLY A 79 -8.53 -16.53 -2.42
CA GLY A 79 -9.85 -16.56 -3.06
C GLY A 79 -10.10 -15.44 -4.07
N ASN A 80 -9.13 -14.58 -4.32
CA ASN A 80 -9.30 -13.40 -5.16
C ASN A 80 -8.27 -13.41 -6.31
N ASN A 81 -8.76 -13.46 -7.56
CA ASN A 81 -7.90 -13.44 -8.75
C ASN A 81 -7.10 -12.12 -8.89
N ALA A 82 -7.53 -11.04 -8.24
CA ALA A 82 -6.83 -9.76 -8.22
C ALA A 82 -5.90 -9.60 -6.99
N ALA A 83 -5.77 -10.63 -6.16
CA ALA A 83 -5.02 -10.56 -4.89
C ALA A 83 -3.58 -10.05 -5.09
N ARG A 84 -2.86 -10.62 -6.06
CA ARG A 84 -1.49 -10.18 -6.39
C ARG A 84 -1.44 -8.69 -6.73
N SER A 85 -2.26 -8.25 -7.66
CA SER A 85 -2.26 -6.84 -8.10
C SER A 85 -2.67 -5.88 -6.98
N MET A 86 -3.57 -6.28 -6.09
CA MET A 86 -3.94 -5.50 -4.91
C MET A 86 -2.79 -5.39 -3.92
N LEU A 87 -2.11 -6.50 -3.62
CA LEU A 87 -0.93 -6.48 -2.75
C LEU A 87 0.18 -5.59 -3.31
N LEU A 88 0.50 -5.74 -4.59
CA LEU A 88 1.54 -4.92 -5.25
C LEU A 88 1.18 -3.43 -5.18
N ARG A 89 -0.08 -3.08 -5.45
CA ARG A 89 -0.56 -1.70 -5.35
C ARG A 89 -0.43 -1.17 -3.92
N ASP A 90 -0.84 -1.94 -2.92
CA ASP A 90 -0.76 -1.56 -1.50
C ASP A 90 0.69 -1.26 -1.09
N VAL A 91 1.63 -2.15 -1.43
CA VAL A 91 3.06 -1.95 -1.13
C VAL A 91 3.64 -0.76 -1.90
N ASN A 92 3.34 -0.65 -3.20
CA ASN A 92 3.85 0.42 -4.05
C ASN A 92 3.33 1.80 -3.63
N ASN A 93 2.09 1.92 -3.15
CA ASN A 93 1.56 3.17 -2.61
C ASN A 93 2.37 3.67 -1.41
N LEU A 94 2.72 2.78 -0.48
CA LEU A 94 3.55 3.12 0.68
C LEU A 94 4.98 3.46 0.27
N THR A 95 5.57 2.65 -0.61
CA THR A 95 6.93 2.86 -1.13
C THR A 95 7.04 4.18 -1.89
N ALA A 96 6.08 4.50 -2.75
CA ALA A 96 6.06 5.76 -3.49
C ALA A 96 5.93 6.98 -2.55
N TYR A 97 5.11 6.88 -1.51
CA TYR A 97 4.98 7.97 -0.54
C TYR A 97 6.26 8.16 0.28
N LEU A 98 6.79 7.10 0.89
CA LEU A 98 7.97 7.16 1.75
C LEU A 98 9.25 7.42 0.96
N GLY A 99 9.31 7.01 -0.30
CA GLY A 99 10.38 7.33 -1.24
C GLY A 99 10.55 8.82 -1.55
N ARG A 100 9.56 9.66 -1.23
CA ARG A 100 9.70 11.13 -1.29
C ARG A 100 10.71 11.65 -0.26
N PHE A 101 10.86 10.94 0.86
CA PHE A 101 11.76 11.28 1.97
C PHE A 101 13.06 10.46 1.93
N ALA A 102 13.01 9.23 1.40
CA ALA A 102 14.13 8.30 1.25
C ALA A 102 14.10 7.68 -0.16
N PRO A 103 14.67 8.36 -1.18
CA PRO A 103 14.52 7.99 -2.59
C PRO A 103 15.01 6.58 -2.95
N GLU A 104 15.95 6.03 -2.21
CA GLU A 104 16.44 4.66 -2.42
C GLU A 104 15.37 3.59 -2.21
N LEU A 105 14.27 3.90 -1.50
CA LEU A 105 13.15 2.97 -1.33
C LEU A 105 12.43 2.70 -2.66
N LEU A 106 12.48 3.66 -3.61
CA LEU A 106 11.83 3.51 -4.92
C LEU A 106 12.44 2.41 -5.78
N ASP A 107 13.67 1.99 -5.48
CA ASP A 107 14.36 0.92 -6.19
C ASP A 107 14.14 -0.46 -5.55
N THR A 108 13.10 -0.60 -4.70
CA THR A 108 12.80 -1.85 -4.00
C THR A 108 11.55 -2.54 -4.54
N TRP A 109 11.54 -3.88 -4.47
CA TRP A 109 10.52 -4.78 -5.03
C TRP A 109 9.91 -5.69 -3.96
N TYR A 110 9.62 -5.15 -2.78
CA TYR A 110 9.10 -5.92 -1.65
C TYR A 110 7.77 -6.63 -1.94
N GLY A 111 6.90 -6.00 -2.73
CA GLY A 111 5.62 -6.59 -3.11
C GLY A 111 5.78 -7.87 -3.91
N GLU A 112 6.63 -7.84 -4.93
CA GLU A 112 6.94 -8.98 -5.79
C GLU A 112 7.65 -10.10 -5.02
N GLU A 113 8.64 -9.73 -4.19
CA GLU A 113 9.40 -10.68 -3.37
C GLU A 113 8.49 -11.43 -2.39
N MET A 114 7.65 -10.71 -1.62
CA MET A 114 6.75 -11.35 -0.66
C MET A 114 5.65 -12.16 -1.33
N TRP A 115 5.15 -11.74 -2.50
CA TRP A 115 4.17 -12.52 -3.23
C TRP A 115 4.76 -13.82 -3.76
N ALA A 116 5.97 -13.80 -4.31
CA ALA A 116 6.66 -15.01 -4.79
C ALA A 116 6.90 -16.01 -3.65
N LEU A 117 7.33 -15.54 -2.48
CA LEU A 117 7.48 -16.38 -1.28
C LEU A 117 6.13 -16.95 -0.79
N PHE A 118 5.07 -16.16 -0.86
CA PHE A 118 3.73 -16.61 -0.49
C PHE A 118 3.21 -17.71 -1.43
N GLU A 119 3.36 -17.55 -2.73
CA GLU A 119 2.96 -18.57 -3.72
C GLU A 119 3.79 -19.86 -3.58
N ALA A 120 5.06 -19.75 -3.20
CA ALA A 120 5.92 -20.92 -2.92
C ALA A 120 5.59 -21.61 -1.58
N GLY A 121 4.83 -20.95 -0.69
CA GLY A 121 4.55 -21.44 0.67
C GLY A 121 5.71 -21.23 1.65
N ASP A 122 6.68 -20.39 1.29
CA ASP A 122 7.91 -20.12 2.05
C ASP A 122 7.86 -18.80 2.86
N LEU A 123 6.79 -18.01 2.71
CA LEU A 123 6.64 -16.76 3.44
C LEU A 123 6.29 -17.02 4.91
N LEU A 124 7.13 -16.52 5.79
CA LEU A 124 6.93 -16.54 7.25
C LEU A 124 6.76 -15.10 7.79
N PRO A 125 6.10 -14.90 8.95
CA PRO A 125 5.88 -13.57 9.54
C PRO A 125 7.16 -12.74 9.78
N ASP A 126 8.29 -13.42 9.94
CA ASP A 126 9.60 -12.80 10.17
C ASP A 126 10.57 -13.09 9.00
N SER A 127 10.06 -13.43 7.81
CA SER A 127 10.89 -13.63 6.61
C SER A 127 11.74 -12.38 6.35
N PRO A 128 13.07 -12.53 6.22
CA PRO A 128 13.94 -11.42 5.88
C PRO A 128 13.76 -11.10 4.39
N LEU A 129 13.01 -10.02 4.10
CA LEU A 129 12.90 -9.51 2.74
C LEU A 129 14.09 -8.62 2.41
N THR A 130 14.55 -8.72 1.18
CA THR A 130 15.72 -7.99 0.67
C THR A 130 15.35 -6.74 -0.13
N GLY A 131 14.09 -6.64 -0.57
CA GLY A 131 13.63 -5.64 -1.51
C GLY A 131 14.15 -5.87 -2.94
N THR A 132 14.77 -7.02 -3.20
CA THR A 132 15.26 -7.38 -4.53
C THR A 132 14.39 -8.46 -5.14
N PHE A 133 14.07 -8.33 -6.42
CA PHE A 133 13.31 -9.34 -7.15
C PHE A 133 13.86 -9.46 -8.57
N VAL A 134 14.14 -10.69 -9.00
CA VAL A 134 14.58 -10.96 -10.38
C VAL A 134 13.33 -11.21 -11.22
N HIS A 135 12.98 -10.24 -12.03
CA HIS A 135 11.91 -10.44 -13.02
C HIS A 135 12.37 -11.42 -14.08
N ASP A 136 11.65 -12.53 -14.23
CA ASP A 136 11.80 -13.38 -15.41
C ASP A 136 11.27 -12.59 -16.62
N GLN A 137 12.15 -12.33 -17.59
CA GLN A 137 11.85 -11.47 -18.75
C GLN A 137 10.65 -11.93 -19.58
N SER A 138 10.16 -13.15 -19.38
CA SER A 138 8.98 -13.67 -20.05
C SER A 138 7.64 -13.16 -19.50
N THR A 139 7.63 -12.64 -18.26
CA THR A 139 6.41 -12.14 -17.58
C THR A 139 6.29 -10.61 -17.55
N ILE A 140 7.40 -9.89 -17.77
CA ILE A 140 7.48 -8.42 -17.66
C ILE A 140 6.58 -7.70 -18.67
N ASP A 141 6.42 -8.26 -19.87
CA ASP A 141 5.75 -7.54 -20.98
C ASP A 141 4.23 -7.43 -20.81
N LEU A 142 3.60 -8.38 -20.14
CA LEU A 142 2.13 -8.39 -20.01
C LEU A 142 1.64 -7.62 -18.78
N ASP A 143 2.34 -7.64 -17.67
CA ASP A 143 1.90 -6.98 -16.44
C ASP A 143 2.22 -5.47 -16.47
N SER A 144 3.37 -5.06 -16.99
CA SER A 144 3.70 -3.65 -17.20
C SER A 144 2.78 -2.98 -18.25
N VAL A 145 2.43 -3.69 -19.32
CA VAL A 145 1.44 -3.22 -20.31
C VAL A 145 0.04 -3.13 -19.70
N ARG A 146 -0.36 -4.07 -18.84
CA ARG A 146 -1.65 -4.01 -18.12
C ARG A 146 -1.72 -2.86 -17.13
N HIS A 147 -0.65 -2.58 -16.38
CA HIS A 147 -0.59 -1.42 -15.48
C HIS A 147 -0.67 -0.12 -16.28
N ALA A 148 0.10 0.05 -17.35
CA ALA A 148 0.03 1.23 -18.21
C ALA A 148 -1.35 1.43 -18.84
N ILE A 149 -2.04 0.34 -19.20
CA ILE A 149 -3.41 0.40 -19.74
C ILE A 149 -4.42 0.78 -18.66
N ASN A 150 -4.28 0.27 -17.43
CA ASN A 150 -5.18 0.60 -16.32
C ASN A 150 -4.99 2.04 -15.86
N ASP A 151 -3.76 2.51 -15.73
CA ASP A 151 -3.44 3.90 -15.37
C ASP A 151 -3.98 4.88 -16.43
N ALA A 152 -3.80 4.56 -17.72
CA ALA A 152 -4.35 5.35 -18.80
C ALA A 152 -5.90 5.36 -18.83
N ARG A 153 -6.55 4.26 -18.41
CA ARG A 153 -8.01 4.20 -18.29
C ARG A 153 -8.53 5.00 -17.11
N GLU A 154 -7.88 4.94 -15.94
CA GLU A 154 -8.24 5.76 -14.79
C GLU A 154 -8.07 7.25 -15.08
N GLU A 155 -6.96 7.65 -15.69
CA GLU A 155 -6.77 9.05 -16.12
C GLU A 155 -7.82 9.52 -17.12
N ALA A 156 -8.20 8.66 -18.08
CA ALA A 156 -9.24 8.98 -19.06
C ALA A 156 -10.61 9.13 -18.38
N LEU A 157 -10.94 8.27 -17.40
CA LEU A 157 -12.20 8.32 -16.67
C LEU A 157 -12.30 9.59 -15.81
N ILE A 158 -11.21 9.97 -15.10
CA ILE A 158 -11.14 11.20 -14.32
C ILE A 158 -11.31 12.43 -15.21
N ARG A 159 -10.68 12.45 -16.38
CA ARG A 159 -10.83 13.54 -17.37
C ARG A 159 -12.25 13.65 -17.92
N GLN A 160 -12.90 12.52 -18.15
CA GLN A 160 -14.27 12.49 -18.64
C GLN A 160 -15.26 13.00 -17.59
N GLN A 161 -15.14 12.55 -16.33
CA GLN A 161 -15.96 13.03 -15.22
C GLN A 161 -15.74 14.52 -14.93
N GLY A 162 -14.50 15.01 -15.08
CA GLY A 162 -14.20 16.43 -14.94
C GLY A 162 -14.80 17.29 -16.04
N ARG A 163 -14.98 16.76 -17.25
CA ARG A 163 -15.65 17.45 -18.36
C ARG A 163 -17.18 17.50 -18.17
N GLU A 164 -17.77 16.36 -17.81
CA GLU A 164 -19.22 16.25 -17.54
C GLU A 164 -19.63 17.18 -16.39
N ALA A 165 -18.83 17.26 -15.32
CA ALA A 165 -19.07 18.17 -14.19
C ALA A 165 -18.87 19.66 -14.56
N ALA A 166 -18.06 19.98 -15.55
CA ALA A 166 -17.87 21.35 -16.03
C ALA A 166 -19.03 21.80 -16.96
N GLU A 167 -19.59 20.88 -17.75
CA GLU A 167 -20.73 21.14 -18.62
C GLU A 167 -22.05 21.30 -17.84
N GLU A 168 -22.23 20.60 -16.71
CA GLU A 168 -23.39 20.76 -15.81
C GLU A 168 -23.41 22.07 -15.01
N ASN A 169 -22.28 22.76 -14.87
CA ASN A 169 -22.20 24.04 -14.14
C ASN A 169 -22.33 25.29 -15.04
N ASP A 170 -22.50 25.14 -16.35
CA ASP A 170 -22.56 26.26 -17.30
C ASP A 170 -23.98 26.46 -17.89
N ASP A 171 -25.00 25.76 -17.36
CA ASP A 171 -26.40 25.84 -17.67
C ASP A 171 -27.19 26.39 -16.44
#